data_a70a7acbd51fbc7812fc760b35b48897
#
_entry.id   a70a7acbd51fbc7812fc760b35b48897
#
_cell.length_a   1.000
_cell.length_b   1.000
_cell.length_c   1.000
_cell.angle_alpha   90.00
_cell.angle_beta   90.00
_cell.angle_gamma   90.00
#
_symmetry.space_group_name_H-M   'P 1'
#
loop_
_entity.id
_entity.type
_entity.pdbx_description
1 polymer ?
#
loop_
_entity_poly.entity_id
_entity_poly.type
_entity_poly.pdbx_seq_one_letter_code
_entity_poly.pdbx_strand_id
1 'polypeptide(L)' 'MDKTDVPTPDHPVYQDAAEAMSQYLQAKESGAAAHEVERLRLIADAQIRAASAYQLSASGYQPIDSH' A
#
# COMPACT_ATOMS: atom_id res chain seq x y z
N MET A 1 -8.41 -25.57 2.81
CA MET A 1 -8.27 -25.24 2.65
C MET A 1 -7.81 -24.51 2.21
N ASP A 2 -7.58 -24.22 1.90
CA ASP A 2 -7.25 -23.73 1.52
C ASP A 2 -7.18 -22.60 1.06
N LYS A 3 -7.37 -21.95 0.78
CA LYS A 3 -7.44 -20.79 0.53
C LYS A 3 -6.32 -20.04 0.74
N THR A 4 -5.36 -20.35 0.93
CA THR A 4 -4.26 -19.64 1.30
C THR A 4 -3.53 -18.95 0.24
N ASP A 5 -3.82 -19.18 -1.03
CA ASP A 5 -3.18 -18.41 -2.03
C ASP A 5 -3.78 -17.07 -2.17
N VAL A 6 -4.87 -16.76 -1.53
CA VAL A 6 -5.52 -15.48 -1.68
C VAL A 6 -5.03 -14.52 -0.65
N PRO A 7 -4.58 -13.32 -1.02
CA PRO A 7 -4.14 -12.35 -0.02
C PRO A 7 -5.27 -11.99 0.91
N THR A 8 -4.96 -11.88 2.17
CA THR A 8 -5.97 -11.56 3.15
C THR A 8 -5.74 -10.16 3.67
N PRO A 9 -6.75 -9.56 4.27
CA PRO A 9 -6.61 -8.21 4.79
C PRO A 9 -5.55 -8.07 5.87
N ASP A 10 -5.18 -9.17 6.52
CA ASP A 10 -4.16 -9.05 7.53
C ASP A 10 -2.79 -9.41 7.01
N HIS A 11 -2.60 -9.53 5.71
CA HIS A 11 -1.26 -9.69 5.18
C HIS A 11 -0.45 -8.43 5.48
N PRO A 12 0.83 -8.57 5.86
CA PRO A 12 1.62 -7.41 6.24
C PRO A 12 1.70 -6.32 5.20
N VAL A 13 1.68 -6.66 3.92
CA VAL A 13 1.78 -5.64 2.90
C VAL A 13 0.56 -4.72 2.93
N TYR A 14 -0.61 -5.26 3.26
CA TYR A 14 -1.80 -4.43 3.34
C TYR A 14 -1.81 -3.63 4.62
N GLN A 15 -1.34 -4.20 5.71
CA GLN A 15 -1.27 -3.48 6.96
C GLN A 15 -0.29 -2.32 6.88
N ASP A 16 0.84 -2.55 6.20
CA ASP A 16 1.81 -1.49 6.02
C ASP A 16 1.23 -0.34 5.22
N ALA A 17 0.49 -0.65 4.16
CA ALA A 17 -0.11 0.39 3.35
C ALA A 17 -1.16 1.16 4.15
N ALA A 18 -1.97 0.46 4.92
CA ALA A 18 -3.00 1.12 5.71
C ALA A 18 -2.38 2.01 6.79
N GLU A 19 -1.34 1.53 7.42
CA GLU A 19 -0.70 2.32 8.45
C GLU A 19 -0.03 3.55 7.87
N ALA A 20 0.64 3.40 6.73
CA ALA A 20 1.27 4.53 6.10
C ALA A 20 0.24 5.59 5.71
N MET A 21 -0.90 5.16 5.18
CA MET A 21 -1.95 6.08 4.83
C MET A 21 -2.51 6.78 6.06
N SER A 22 -2.68 6.04 7.15
CA SER A 22 -3.18 6.62 8.37
C SER A 22 -2.24 7.70 8.90
N GLN A 23 -0.95 7.43 8.87
CA GLN A 23 0.03 8.40 9.33
C GLN A 23 0.01 9.65 8.48
N TYR A 24 -0.13 9.49 7.17
CA TYR A 24 -0.22 10.62 6.28
C TYR A 24 -1.43 11.47 6.59
N LEU A 25 -2.58 10.84 6.76
CA LEU A 25 -3.80 11.59 7.04
C LEU A 25 -3.74 12.28 8.39
N GLN A 26 -3.18 11.63 9.39
CA GLN A 26 -3.03 12.23 10.69
C GLN A 26 -2.13 13.45 10.63
N ALA A 27 -1.06 13.36 9.87
CA ALA A 27 -0.15 14.50 9.74
C ALA A 27 -0.84 15.67 9.07
N LYS A 28 -1.66 15.40 8.06
CA LYS A 28 -2.40 16.46 7.41
C LYS A 28 -3.35 17.13 8.37
N GLU A 29 -4.06 16.34 9.16
CA GLU A 29 -5.05 16.90 10.05
C GLU A 29 -4.43 17.63 11.22
N SER A 30 -3.28 17.20 11.66
CA SER A 30 -2.65 17.85 12.80
C SER A 30 -1.85 19.08 12.41
N GLY A 31 -1.77 19.39 11.13
CA GLY A 31 -1.04 20.58 10.71
C GLY A 31 0.44 20.41 10.70
N ALA A 32 0.92 19.20 10.45
CA ALA A 32 2.36 18.96 10.39
C ALA A 32 2.97 19.78 9.27
N ALA A 33 4.29 19.98 9.37
CA ALA A 33 5.00 20.76 8.37
C ALA A 33 4.82 20.17 6.99
N ALA A 34 4.82 21.04 6.00
CA ALA A 34 4.53 20.59 4.64
C ALA A 34 5.50 19.52 4.16
N HIS A 35 6.78 19.65 4.49
CA HIS A 35 7.74 18.65 4.03
C HIS A 35 7.53 17.31 4.73
N GLU A 36 7.04 17.34 5.95
CA GLU A 36 6.75 16.10 6.66
C GLU A 36 5.53 15.41 6.05
N VAL A 37 4.49 16.18 5.75
CA VAL A 37 3.30 15.63 5.12
C VAL A 37 3.66 15.03 3.76
N GLU A 38 4.50 15.74 3.01
CA GLU A 38 4.88 15.23 1.70
C GLU A 38 5.69 13.96 1.81
N ARG A 39 6.58 13.88 2.79
CA ARG A 39 7.36 12.66 2.99
C ARG A 39 6.46 11.49 3.30
N LEU A 40 5.48 11.69 4.18
CA LEU A 40 4.55 10.63 4.52
C LEU A 40 3.68 10.24 3.34
N ARG A 41 3.32 11.23 2.52
CA ARG A 41 2.54 10.93 1.32
C ARG A 41 3.31 10.04 0.37
N LEU A 42 4.60 10.31 0.19
CA LEU A 42 5.41 9.49 -0.69
C LEU A 42 5.56 8.07 -0.15
N ILE A 43 5.71 7.95 1.17
CA ILE A 43 5.80 6.63 1.77
C ILE A 43 4.50 5.87 1.58
N ALA A 44 3.36 6.54 1.81
CA ALA A 44 2.07 5.90 1.64
C ALA A 44 1.87 5.47 0.20
N ASP A 45 2.26 6.31 -0.74
CA ASP A 45 2.12 5.96 -2.15
C ASP A 45 2.94 4.73 -2.50
N ALA A 46 4.18 4.67 -2.00
CA ALA A 46 5.03 3.52 -2.26
C ALA A 46 4.45 2.25 -1.67
N GLN A 47 3.89 2.33 -0.46
CA GLN A 47 3.30 1.16 0.17
C GLN A 47 2.05 0.69 -0.58
N ILE A 48 1.25 1.63 -1.05
CA ILE A 48 0.06 1.27 -1.80
C ILE A 48 0.45 0.59 -3.11
N ARG A 49 1.48 1.08 -3.76
CA ARG A 49 1.94 0.44 -4.99
C ARG A 49 2.47 -0.95 -4.72
N ALA A 50 3.16 -1.13 -3.62
CA ALA A 50 3.66 -2.45 -3.27
C ALA A 50 2.52 -3.41 -3.00
N ALA A 51 1.48 -2.95 -2.32
CA ALA A 51 0.33 -3.79 -2.04
C ALA A 51 -0.38 -4.16 -3.34
N SER A 52 -0.53 -3.20 -4.24
CA SER A 52 -1.17 -3.49 -5.53
C SER A 52 -0.37 -4.48 -6.34
N ALA A 53 0.93 -4.32 -6.37
CA ALA A 53 1.78 -5.24 -7.12
C ALA A 53 1.70 -6.64 -6.53
N TYR A 54 1.69 -6.73 -5.21
CA TYR A 54 1.58 -8.03 -4.56
C TYR A 54 0.25 -8.69 -4.90
N GLN A 55 -0.82 -7.90 -4.89
CA GLN A 55 -2.13 -8.44 -5.18
C GLN A 55 -2.22 -8.96 -6.61
N LEU A 56 -1.68 -8.22 -7.55
CA LEU A 56 -1.68 -8.68 -8.93
C LEU A 56 -0.89 -9.95 -9.09
N SER A 57 0.25 -10.02 -8.45
CA SER A 57 1.10 -11.19 -8.52
C SER A 57 0.41 -12.39 -7.89
N ALA A 58 -0.20 -12.20 -6.74
CA ALA A 58 -0.83 -13.29 -6.02
C ALA A 58 -2.04 -13.83 -6.76
N SER A 59 -2.72 -13.00 -7.54
CA SER A 59 -3.87 -13.46 -8.29
C SER A 59 -3.49 -14.07 -9.64
N GLY A 60 -2.21 -14.12 -9.94
CA GLY A 60 -1.75 -14.72 -11.17
C GLY A 60 -1.87 -13.81 -12.38
N TYR A 61 -2.24 -12.59 -12.16
CA TYR A 61 -2.36 -11.64 -13.26
C TYR A 61 -0.99 -11.15 -13.66
N GLN A 62 -0.73 -11.12 -14.94
CA GLN A 62 0.52 -10.57 -15.43
C GLN A 62 0.21 -9.46 -16.40
N PRO A 63 0.73 -8.29 -16.15
CA PRO A 63 0.51 -7.20 -17.09
C PRO A 63 1.22 -7.55 -18.38
N ILE A 64 0.49 -7.53 -19.43
CA ILE A 64 1.02 -7.85 -20.69
C ILE A 64 1.44 -6.66 -21.32
N ASP A 65 2.55 -6.49 -21.46
CA ASP A 65 2.93 -5.39 -22.16
C ASP A 65 3.45 -5.80 -23.34
N SER A 66 3.38 -6.42 -23.73
CA SER A 66 3.76 -6.63 -24.83
C SER A 66 3.64 -6.36 -25.84
N HIS A 67 3.71 -6.18 -25.87
CA HIS A 67 3.73 -6.06 -26.61
C HIS A 67 3.90 -5.77 -26.83
#